data_e26794375273e2cde4c2bfb1e0529bc3
#
_entry.id   e26794375273e2cde4c2bfb1e0529bc3
#
_cell.length_a   1.000
_cell.length_b   1.000
_cell.length_c   1.000
_cell.angle_alpha   90.00
_cell.angle_beta   90.00
_cell.angle_gamma   90.00
#
_symmetry.space_group_name_H-M   'P 1'
#
loop_
_entity.id
_entity.type
_entity.pdbx_description
1 polymer ?
#
loop_
_entity_poly.entity_id
_entity_poly.type
_entity_poly.pdbx_seq_one_letter_code
_entity_poly.pdbx_strand_id
1 'polypeptide(L)'
;MEKNKISNFLTPDISYLLGLITGRGEIIYNHDVKKIIIYFEYKSQKVTTGNLDLNQKLHIQTSLDQVIVRLQNMGINVVKNVSENSVSLVLKWDKEDIAWLFIKYLINGTRFSYHDFQVPEPIFESKEIIKKEFVRGIGDVTGYVRPSNYYGYSEPYRHRVYIEITQKNWSLPSQLCRLLQSIQVPIQNINYGHPNLRDPKNNKGNRSWAKEHQIKIFAEDYLKIGFYISHKQQALTELANTNKSNFDYSIPLCDGTSNRVRTKPAHPDENDPNLPTELRGKHFDTYKEICNCLNCYMRADV
;
A
#
# COMPACT_ATOMS: atom_id res chain seq x y z
N MET A 1 9.75 -1.47 -27.54
CA MET A 1 9.05 -0.19 -27.32
C MET A 1 10.03 0.76 -26.66
N GLU A 2 10.29 1.92 -27.26
CA GLU A 2 11.29 2.85 -26.73
C GLU A 2 10.86 3.41 -25.36
N LYS A 3 11.79 3.45 -24.38
CA LYS A 3 11.55 3.96 -23.02
C LYS A 3 10.85 5.35 -23.00
N ASN A 4 11.16 6.20 -23.97
CA ASN A 4 10.56 7.55 -24.08
C ASN A 4 9.06 7.56 -24.42
N LYS A 5 8.52 6.52 -25.03
CA LYS A 5 7.07 6.46 -25.33
C LYS A 5 6.25 6.06 -24.08
N ILE A 6 6.82 5.26 -23.20
CA ILE A 6 6.14 4.80 -21.97
C ILE A 6 5.93 5.96 -21.01
N SER A 7 6.88 6.88 -20.88
CA SER A 7 6.77 8.04 -19.99
C SER A 7 5.60 8.97 -20.34
N ASN A 8 5.22 9.07 -21.60
CA ASN A 8 4.12 9.93 -22.06
C ASN A 8 2.72 9.37 -21.68
N PHE A 9 2.61 8.06 -21.46
CA PHE A 9 1.36 7.41 -21.04
C PHE A 9 1.20 7.31 -19.52
N LEU A 10 2.29 7.48 -18.77
CA LEU A 10 2.26 7.38 -17.33
C LEU A 10 1.79 8.70 -16.71
N THR A 11 0.47 8.91 -16.74
CA THR A 11 -0.19 10.06 -16.11
C THR A 11 -0.38 9.84 -14.61
N PRO A 12 -0.66 10.88 -13.82
CA PRO A 12 -1.03 10.76 -12.41
C PRO A 12 -2.19 9.78 -12.18
N ASP A 13 -3.21 9.80 -13.04
CA ASP A 13 -4.39 8.92 -12.89
C ASP A 13 -4.07 7.46 -13.20
N ILE A 14 -3.27 7.20 -14.24
CA ILE A 14 -2.78 5.85 -14.51
C ILE A 14 -1.89 5.36 -13.37
N SER A 15 -1.05 6.21 -12.82
CA SER A 15 -0.20 5.86 -11.69
C SER A 15 -1.01 5.52 -10.44
N TYR A 16 -2.04 6.31 -10.16
CA TYR A 16 -2.98 6.03 -9.07
C TYR A 16 -3.68 4.68 -9.27
N LEU A 17 -4.20 4.41 -10.47
CA LEU A 17 -4.82 3.12 -10.81
C LEU A 17 -3.85 1.95 -10.64
N LEU A 18 -2.60 2.10 -11.10
CA LEU A 18 -1.55 1.08 -10.89
C LEU A 18 -1.30 0.83 -9.41
N GLY A 19 -1.33 1.88 -8.58
CA GLY A 19 -1.23 1.77 -7.13
C GLY A 19 -2.38 0.98 -6.52
N LEU A 20 -3.63 1.25 -6.91
CA LEU A 20 -4.81 0.48 -6.48
C LEU A 20 -4.67 -1.00 -6.84
N ILE A 21 -4.27 -1.30 -8.08
CA ILE A 21 -4.11 -2.67 -8.57
C ILE A 21 -2.99 -3.37 -7.80
N THR A 22 -1.83 -2.74 -7.67
CA THR A 22 -0.68 -3.32 -6.96
C THR A 22 -1.01 -3.62 -5.51
N GLY A 23 -1.81 -2.76 -4.87
CA GLY A 23 -2.19 -2.92 -3.46
C GLY A 23 -3.21 -4.03 -3.21
N ARG A 24 -4.28 -4.12 -4.00
CA ARG A 24 -5.39 -5.07 -3.79
C ARG A 24 -6.11 -5.45 -5.09
N GLY A 25 -5.41 -5.51 -6.22
CA GLY A 25 -5.99 -5.85 -7.50
C GLY A 25 -5.80 -7.32 -7.89
N GLU A 26 -6.77 -7.84 -8.62
CA GLU A 26 -6.67 -9.12 -9.33
C GLU A 26 -6.99 -8.92 -10.80
N ILE A 27 -6.17 -9.48 -11.67
CA ILE A 27 -6.35 -9.44 -13.12
C ILE A 27 -6.95 -10.75 -13.56
N ILE A 28 -8.12 -10.70 -14.19
CA ILE A 28 -8.77 -11.84 -14.81
C ILE A 28 -8.71 -11.63 -16.32
N TYR A 29 -7.98 -12.53 -16.97
CA TYR A 29 -7.75 -12.49 -18.40
C TYR A 29 -7.94 -13.89 -18.99
N ASN A 30 -8.98 -14.03 -19.81
CA ASN A 30 -9.20 -15.19 -20.66
C ASN A 30 -9.66 -14.71 -22.04
N HIS A 31 -10.00 -15.66 -22.94
CA HIS A 31 -10.42 -15.34 -24.30
C HIS A 31 -11.60 -14.36 -24.38
N ASP A 32 -12.50 -14.38 -23.40
CA ASP A 32 -13.76 -13.64 -23.47
C ASP A 32 -13.84 -12.49 -22.47
N VAL A 33 -12.98 -12.48 -21.45
CA VAL A 33 -13.08 -11.54 -20.33
C VAL A 33 -11.75 -10.89 -20.05
N LYS A 34 -11.75 -9.56 -20.06
CA LYS A 34 -10.66 -8.71 -19.59
C LYS A 34 -11.21 -7.83 -18.48
N LYS A 35 -10.87 -8.13 -17.24
CA LYS A 35 -11.29 -7.33 -16.10
C LYS A 35 -10.22 -7.29 -15.03
N ILE A 36 -10.22 -6.21 -14.27
CA ILE A 36 -9.47 -6.07 -13.03
C ILE A 36 -10.47 -5.90 -11.90
N ILE A 37 -10.25 -6.60 -10.80
CA ILE A 37 -11.05 -6.45 -9.59
C ILE A 37 -10.16 -5.81 -8.53
N ILE A 38 -10.58 -4.68 -7.97
CA ILE A 38 -9.87 -3.99 -6.89
C ILE A 38 -10.70 -4.12 -5.62
N TYR A 39 -10.10 -4.63 -4.55
CA TYR A 39 -10.76 -4.88 -3.28
C TYR A 39 -10.48 -3.77 -2.27
N PHE A 40 -11.52 -3.21 -1.69
CA PHE A 40 -11.49 -2.30 -0.57
C PHE A 40 -12.06 -3.02 0.66
N GLU A 41 -11.20 -3.73 1.37
CA GLU A 41 -11.61 -4.44 2.58
C GLU A 41 -11.98 -3.44 3.68
N TYR A 42 -13.15 -3.58 4.30
CA TYR A 42 -13.61 -2.65 5.34
C TYR A 42 -12.61 -2.50 6.50
N LYS A 43 -11.88 -3.57 6.85
CA LYS A 43 -10.84 -3.51 7.89
C LYS A 43 -9.75 -2.46 7.60
N SER A 44 -9.40 -2.25 6.32
CA SER A 44 -8.40 -1.28 5.87
C SER A 44 -8.99 0.10 5.57
N GLN A 45 -10.32 0.22 5.54
CA GLN A 45 -11.01 1.47 5.26
C GLN A 45 -11.44 2.23 6.51
N LYS A 46 -11.49 1.59 7.66
CA LYS A 46 -11.89 2.26 8.90
C LYS A 46 -10.77 3.14 9.45
N VAL A 47 -11.14 4.29 9.96
CA VAL A 47 -10.23 5.25 10.60
C VAL A 47 -10.18 5.13 12.12
N THR A 48 -11.17 4.46 12.73
CA THR A 48 -11.26 4.22 14.16
C THR A 48 -11.09 2.75 14.52
N THR A 49 -10.74 2.46 15.77
CA THR A 49 -10.70 1.10 16.31
C THR A 49 -12.13 0.65 16.67
N GLY A 50 -12.41 -0.65 16.58
CA GLY A 50 -13.71 -1.23 16.95
C GLY A 50 -14.44 -1.89 15.79
N ASN A 51 -15.66 -2.34 16.05
CA ASN A 51 -16.54 -2.93 15.04
C ASN A 51 -17.08 -1.85 14.11
N LEU A 52 -17.22 -2.18 12.82
CA LEU A 52 -17.85 -1.31 11.84
C LEU A 52 -19.38 -1.44 11.98
N ASP A 53 -20.04 -0.37 12.38
CA ASP A 53 -21.48 -0.27 12.29
C ASP A 53 -21.97 -0.01 10.86
N LEU A 54 -23.27 -0.05 10.66
CA LEU A 54 -23.89 0.17 9.35
C LEU A 54 -23.58 1.57 8.80
N ASN A 55 -23.58 2.59 9.66
CA ASN A 55 -23.33 3.98 9.25
C ASN A 55 -21.89 4.16 8.74
N GLN A 56 -20.91 3.57 9.44
CA GLN A 56 -19.52 3.57 9.00
C GLN A 56 -19.35 2.85 7.65
N LYS A 57 -20.02 1.71 7.45
CA LYS A 57 -20.00 0.99 6.17
C LYS A 57 -20.57 1.83 5.04
N LEU A 58 -21.70 2.50 5.26
CA LEU A 58 -22.31 3.38 4.25
C LEU A 58 -21.41 4.58 3.94
N HIS A 59 -20.80 5.18 4.95
CA HIS A 59 -19.85 6.29 4.75
C HIS A 59 -18.63 5.87 3.93
N ILE A 60 -18.07 4.69 4.20
CA ILE A 60 -16.99 4.12 3.39
C ILE A 60 -17.43 3.91 1.94
N GLN A 61 -18.60 3.34 1.72
CA GLN A 61 -19.13 3.10 0.37
C GLN A 61 -19.31 4.39 -0.42
N THR A 62 -19.82 5.44 0.23
CA THR A 62 -20.00 6.78 -0.39
C THR A 62 -18.63 7.42 -0.70
N SER A 63 -17.66 7.30 0.19
CA SER A 63 -16.31 7.82 -0.06
C SER A 63 -15.63 7.16 -1.25
N LEU A 64 -15.95 5.91 -1.55
CA LEU A 64 -15.41 5.21 -2.72
C LEU A 64 -16.02 5.69 -4.06
N ASP A 65 -17.16 6.39 -4.03
CA ASP A 65 -17.75 6.94 -5.25
C ASP A 65 -16.83 7.99 -5.89
N GLN A 66 -16.00 8.68 -5.12
CA GLN A 66 -14.97 9.58 -5.66
C GLN A 66 -13.91 8.82 -6.47
N VAL A 67 -13.52 7.64 -6.03
CA VAL A 67 -12.58 6.78 -6.79
C VAL A 67 -13.22 6.32 -8.09
N ILE A 68 -14.51 5.94 -8.04
CA ILE A 68 -15.26 5.51 -9.23
C ILE A 68 -15.31 6.64 -10.26
N VAL A 69 -15.67 7.86 -9.84
CA VAL A 69 -15.70 9.05 -10.74
C VAL A 69 -14.34 9.28 -11.37
N ARG A 70 -13.25 9.20 -10.59
CA ARG A 70 -11.89 9.36 -11.12
C ARG A 70 -11.56 8.34 -12.20
N LEU A 71 -11.91 7.07 -11.99
CA LEU A 71 -11.69 6.00 -12.95
C LEU A 71 -12.57 6.15 -14.20
N GLN A 72 -13.82 6.56 -14.03
CA GLN A 72 -14.75 6.83 -15.14
C GLN A 72 -14.26 7.99 -16.02
N ASN A 73 -13.68 9.03 -15.43
CA ASN A 73 -13.06 10.13 -16.17
C ASN A 73 -11.87 9.69 -17.03
N MET A 74 -11.27 8.55 -16.74
CA MET A 74 -10.25 7.89 -17.58
C MET A 74 -10.87 7.05 -18.72
N GLY A 75 -12.20 7.02 -18.86
CA GLY A 75 -12.91 6.18 -19.84
C GLY A 75 -13.08 4.73 -19.39
N ILE A 76 -12.83 4.39 -18.12
CA ILE A 76 -12.93 3.02 -17.62
C ILE A 76 -14.37 2.72 -17.18
N ASN A 77 -14.94 1.62 -17.66
CA ASN A 77 -16.21 1.14 -17.15
C ASN A 77 -16.02 0.46 -15.78
N VAL A 78 -16.63 1.03 -14.75
CA VAL A 78 -16.48 0.60 -13.36
C VAL A 78 -17.81 0.12 -12.81
N VAL A 79 -17.84 -1.10 -12.28
CA VAL A 79 -19.00 -1.67 -11.57
C VAL A 79 -18.62 -1.85 -10.09
N LYS A 80 -19.39 -1.23 -9.19
CA LYS A 80 -19.25 -1.36 -7.74
C LYS A 80 -20.06 -2.55 -7.24
N ASN A 81 -19.41 -3.49 -6.55
CA ASN A 81 -20.05 -4.59 -5.84
C ASN A 81 -19.79 -4.47 -4.35
N VAL A 82 -20.84 -4.61 -3.55
CA VAL A 82 -20.78 -4.53 -2.09
C VAL A 82 -20.95 -5.92 -1.52
N SER A 83 -20.07 -6.32 -0.62
CA SER A 83 -20.16 -7.56 0.15
C SER A 83 -20.14 -7.28 1.65
N GLU A 84 -20.28 -8.30 2.46
CA GLU A 84 -20.24 -8.18 3.91
C GLU A 84 -18.92 -7.60 4.44
N ASN A 85 -17.80 -7.96 3.82
CA ASN A 85 -16.44 -7.67 4.32
C ASN A 85 -15.67 -6.66 3.47
N SER A 86 -16.17 -6.32 2.28
CA SER A 86 -15.46 -5.45 1.35
C SER A 86 -16.40 -4.79 0.33
N VAL A 87 -15.90 -3.72 -0.28
CA VAL A 87 -16.40 -3.22 -1.55
C VAL A 87 -15.39 -3.61 -2.62
N SER A 88 -15.84 -4.10 -3.77
CA SER A 88 -14.96 -4.32 -4.92
C SER A 88 -15.38 -3.46 -6.11
N LEU A 89 -14.38 -2.92 -6.80
CA LEU A 89 -14.55 -2.22 -8.06
C LEU A 89 -14.10 -3.15 -9.18
N VAL A 90 -15.02 -3.49 -10.07
CA VAL A 90 -14.75 -4.32 -11.25
C VAL A 90 -14.57 -3.39 -12.44
N LEU A 91 -13.36 -3.35 -12.96
CA LEU A 91 -12.98 -2.58 -14.13
C LEU A 91 -13.05 -3.49 -15.35
N LYS A 92 -13.76 -3.07 -16.39
CA LYS A 92 -13.92 -3.84 -17.64
C LYS A 92 -13.41 -3.01 -18.81
N TRP A 93 -12.72 -3.65 -19.71
CA TRP A 93 -12.24 -3.07 -20.96
C TRP A 93 -12.74 -3.86 -22.16
N ASP A 94 -12.94 -3.18 -23.27
CA ASP A 94 -13.17 -3.81 -24.56
C ASP A 94 -11.90 -4.50 -25.07
N LYS A 95 -12.05 -5.49 -25.96
CA LYS A 95 -10.97 -6.37 -26.40
C LYS A 95 -9.76 -5.64 -27.01
N GLU A 96 -9.96 -4.44 -27.55
CA GLU A 96 -8.95 -3.67 -28.32
C GLU A 96 -8.45 -2.42 -27.57
N ASP A 97 -8.80 -2.25 -26.30
CA ASP A 97 -8.41 -1.05 -25.54
C ASP A 97 -6.90 -1.04 -25.28
N ILE A 98 -6.25 0.01 -25.80
CA ILE A 98 -4.81 0.24 -25.62
C ILE A 98 -4.46 0.43 -24.13
N ALA A 99 -5.34 1.04 -23.34
CA ALA A 99 -5.13 1.24 -21.92
C ALA A 99 -4.99 -0.11 -21.17
N TRP A 100 -5.77 -1.12 -21.55
CA TRP A 100 -5.65 -2.46 -21.00
C TRP A 100 -4.27 -3.09 -21.29
N LEU A 101 -3.81 -3.02 -22.52
CA LEU A 101 -2.50 -3.55 -22.92
C LEU A 101 -1.39 -2.84 -22.17
N PHE A 102 -1.53 -1.54 -21.99
CA PHE A 102 -0.55 -0.71 -21.29
C PHE A 102 -0.49 -1.03 -19.78
N ILE A 103 -1.64 -1.14 -19.12
CA ILE A 103 -1.72 -1.56 -17.71
C ILE A 103 -1.09 -2.94 -17.53
N LYS A 104 -1.45 -3.91 -18.39
CA LYS A 104 -0.89 -5.26 -18.37
C LYS A 104 0.63 -5.26 -18.56
N TYR A 105 1.13 -4.44 -19.46
CA TYR A 105 2.57 -4.29 -19.68
C TYR A 105 3.29 -3.72 -18.45
N LEU A 106 2.74 -2.65 -17.85
CA LEU A 106 3.33 -1.99 -16.67
C LEU A 106 3.34 -2.89 -15.43
N ILE A 107 2.33 -3.72 -15.25
CA ILE A 107 2.23 -4.66 -14.11
C ILE A 107 3.07 -5.92 -14.35
N ASN A 108 3.70 -6.03 -15.53
CA ASN A 108 4.52 -7.17 -15.93
C ASN A 108 3.71 -8.48 -16.13
N GLY A 109 3.18 -8.64 -17.29
CA GLY A 109 2.29 -9.62 -17.94
C GLY A 109 2.15 -11.06 -17.46
N THR A 110 2.95 -11.52 -16.52
CA THR A 110 2.88 -12.88 -15.94
C THR A 110 2.28 -12.94 -14.56
N ARG A 111 2.03 -11.78 -13.93
CA ARG A 111 1.45 -11.66 -12.58
C ARG A 111 -0.02 -11.29 -12.69
N PHE A 112 -0.85 -11.87 -11.84
CA PHE A 112 -2.30 -11.71 -11.92
C PHE A 112 -2.95 -11.23 -10.62
N SER A 113 -2.18 -11.15 -9.52
CA SER A 113 -2.72 -10.84 -8.22
C SER A 113 -1.82 -9.92 -7.41
N TYR A 114 -2.41 -9.12 -6.52
CA TYR A 114 -1.69 -8.29 -5.54
C TYR A 114 -0.79 -9.10 -4.60
N HIS A 115 -0.92 -10.42 -4.62
CA HIS A 115 -0.03 -11.30 -3.87
C HIS A 115 1.40 -11.35 -4.39
N ASP A 116 1.63 -10.94 -5.65
CA ASP A 116 2.93 -10.98 -6.31
C ASP A 116 3.25 -9.74 -7.13
N PHE A 117 2.35 -8.75 -7.22
CA PHE A 117 2.63 -7.50 -7.90
C PHE A 117 3.77 -6.73 -7.24
N GLN A 118 4.55 -6.07 -8.07
CA GLN A 118 5.66 -5.22 -7.67
C GLN A 118 5.42 -3.79 -8.12
N VAL A 119 6.20 -2.86 -7.58
CA VAL A 119 6.24 -1.50 -8.11
C VAL A 119 6.73 -1.55 -9.55
N PRO A 120 5.96 -1.07 -10.54
CA PRO A 120 6.42 -1.03 -11.92
C PRO A 120 7.70 -0.20 -12.05
N GLU A 121 8.70 -0.74 -12.80
CA GLU A 121 9.99 -0.05 -12.97
C GLU A 121 9.85 1.41 -13.43
N PRO A 122 8.98 1.76 -14.42
CA PRO A 122 8.81 3.13 -14.84
C PRO A 122 8.35 4.11 -13.75
N ILE A 123 7.72 3.61 -12.67
CA ILE A 123 7.34 4.45 -11.52
C ILE A 123 8.58 4.98 -10.81
N PHE A 124 9.64 4.16 -10.64
CA PHE A 124 10.87 4.61 -9.97
C PHE A 124 11.60 5.71 -10.76
N GLU A 125 11.52 5.69 -12.07
CA GLU A 125 12.19 6.65 -12.96
C GLU A 125 11.33 7.90 -13.24
N SER A 126 10.07 7.92 -12.75
CA SER A 126 9.11 8.98 -13.04
C SER A 126 9.25 10.21 -12.13
N LYS A 127 8.54 11.28 -12.51
CA LYS A 127 8.44 12.50 -11.69
C LYS A 127 7.79 12.23 -10.35
N GLU A 128 8.10 13.05 -9.36
CA GLU A 128 7.59 12.93 -7.99
C GLU A 128 6.06 12.80 -7.91
N ILE A 129 5.32 13.58 -8.71
CA ILE A 129 3.85 13.52 -8.73
C ILE A 129 3.33 12.13 -9.12
N ILE A 130 3.97 11.46 -10.07
CA ILE A 130 3.62 10.11 -10.51
C ILE A 130 3.87 9.11 -9.37
N LYS A 131 5.03 9.20 -8.72
CA LYS A 131 5.38 8.35 -7.57
C LYS A 131 4.40 8.54 -6.41
N LYS A 132 4.03 9.79 -6.11
CA LYS A 132 3.04 10.11 -5.07
C LYS A 132 1.68 9.51 -5.37
N GLU A 133 1.19 9.62 -6.60
CA GLU A 133 -0.10 9.05 -6.99
C GLU A 133 -0.11 7.51 -6.92
N PHE A 134 1.00 6.86 -7.29
CA PHE A 134 1.14 5.42 -7.12
C PHE A 134 1.04 5.01 -5.64
N VAL A 135 1.78 5.66 -4.76
CA VAL A 135 1.74 5.37 -3.33
C VAL A 135 0.39 5.72 -2.73
N ARG A 136 -0.26 6.80 -3.19
CA ARG A 136 -1.62 7.19 -2.80
C ARG A 136 -2.62 6.07 -3.13
N GLY A 137 -2.56 5.52 -4.34
CA GLY A 137 -3.41 4.40 -4.74
C GLY A 137 -3.22 3.16 -3.85
N ILE A 138 -1.97 2.80 -3.54
CA ILE A 138 -1.70 1.72 -2.57
C ILE A 138 -2.27 2.08 -1.19
N GLY A 139 -2.04 3.31 -0.71
CA GLY A 139 -2.56 3.77 0.57
C GLY A 139 -4.08 3.70 0.66
N ASP A 140 -4.78 4.03 -0.41
CA ASP A 140 -6.24 3.99 -0.43
C ASP A 140 -6.82 2.58 -0.27
N VAL A 141 -6.18 1.56 -0.80
CA VAL A 141 -6.65 0.17 -0.66
C VAL A 141 -6.09 -0.56 0.55
N THR A 142 -4.86 -0.26 0.99
CA THR A 142 -4.16 -1.02 2.04
C THR A 142 -3.87 -0.20 3.29
N GLY A 143 -3.85 1.12 3.16
CA GLY A 143 -3.46 2.03 4.23
C GLY A 143 -4.61 2.39 5.15
N TYR A 144 -4.29 2.66 6.40
CA TYR A 144 -5.21 3.24 7.37
C TYR A 144 -4.47 4.14 8.34
N VAL A 145 -5.21 5.08 8.88
CA VAL A 145 -4.74 6.04 9.88
C VAL A 145 -5.39 5.69 11.22
N ARG A 146 -4.60 5.73 12.28
CA ARG A 146 -5.14 5.57 13.64
C ARG A 146 -4.29 6.30 14.67
N PRO A 147 -4.89 6.69 15.79
CA PRO A 147 -4.14 7.09 16.98
C PRO A 147 -3.15 5.99 17.40
N SER A 148 -1.99 6.38 17.88
CA SER A 148 -1.04 5.44 18.45
C SER A 148 -1.60 4.81 19.71
N ASN A 149 -1.37 3.52 19.91
CA ASN A 149 -1.81 2.83 21.11
C ASN A 149 -0.93 3.22 22.30
N TYR A 150 -1.57 3.34 23.45
CA TYR A 150 -0.99 3.70 24.76
C TYR A 150 0.10 2.73 25.26
N TYR A 151 0.12 1.49 24.79
CA TYR A 151 1.00 0.47 25.35
C TYR A 151 2.47 0.68 24.98
N GLY A 152 3.27 1.10 25.94
CA GLY A 152 4.74 1.03 25.89
C GLY A 152 5.49 2.32 25.59
N TYR A 153 4.84 3.48 25.52
CA TYR A 153 5.51 4.75 25.26
C TYR A 153 5.01 5.84 26.23
N SER A 154 5.92 6.71 26.67
CA SER A 154 5.56 7.95 27.35
C SER A 154 4.80 8.89 26.43
N GLU A 155 3.80 9.61 26.95
CA GLU A 155 3.15 10.70 26.19
C GLU A 155 4.15 11.83 25.89
N PRO A 156 3.94 12.57 24.80
CA PRO A 156 2.83 12.51 23.83
C PRO A 156 3.00 11.42 22.75
N TYR A 157 1.88 10.85 22.29
CA TYR A 157 1.87 9.79 21.25
C TYR A 157 1.90 10.39 19.86
N ARG A 158 2.84 9.93 19.03
CA ARG A 158 2.91 10.33 17.62
C ARG A 158 2.11 9.38 16.76
N HIS A 159 1.05 9.88 16.13
CA HIS A 159 0.11 9.12 15.31
C HIS A 159 0.73 8.70 13.97
N ARG A 160 0.20 7.63 13.37
CA ARG A 160 0.84 6.98 12.22
C ARG A 160 -0.17 6.54 11.18
N VAL A 161 0.30 6.49 9.94
CA VAL A 161 -0.28 5.72 8.85
C VAL A 161 0.37 4.34 8.85
N TYR A 162 -0.43 3.33 8.59
CA TYR A 162 -0.03 1.94 8.44
C TYR A 162 -0.41 1.48 7.05
N ILE A 163 0.54 0.98 6.27
CA ILE A 163 0.29 0.34 4.97
C ILE A 163 0.47 -1.16 5.17
N GLU A 164 -0.58 -1.92 4.93
CA GLU A 164 -0.59 -3.37 5.12
C GLU A 164 -0.51 -4.10 3.78
N ILE A 165 0.50 -4.93 3.64
CA ILE A 165 0.78 -5.71 2.44
C ILE A 165 0.60 -7.18 2.78
N THR A 166 -0.01 -7.92 1.85
CA THR A 166 -0.23 -9.36 2.02
C THR A 166 1.06 -10.12 2.37
N GLN A 167 0.95 -11.08 3.28
CA GLN A 167 2.05 -11.95 3.68
C GLN A 167 2.78 -12.62 2.51
N LYS A 168 2.09 -12.89 1.43
CA LYS A 168 2.67 -13.55 0.26
C LYS A 168 3.64 -12.67 -0.53
N ASN A 169 3.54 -11.33 -0.38
CA ASN A 169 4.33 -10.38 -1.16
C ASN A 169 5.47 -9.78 -0.34
N TRP A 170 6.58 -10.48 -0.27
CA TRP A 170 7.76 -10.06 0.49
C TRP A 170 8.56 -8.93 -0.16
N SER A 171 8.48 -8.78 -1.46
CA SER A 171 9.25 -7.77 -2.21
C SER A 171 8.64 -6.38 -2.14
N LEU A 172 7.32 -6.29 -2.18
CA LEU A 172 6.60 -5.02 -2.28
C LEU A 172 6.88 -4.05 -1.11
N PRO A 173 6.97 -4.49 0.17
CA PRO A 173 7.29 -3.58 1.26
C PRO A 173 8.61 -2.84 1.08
N SER A 174 9.67 -3.52 0.66
CA SER A 174 10.97 -2.91 0.46
C SER A 174 11.00 -1.99 -0.75
N GLN A 175 10.32 -2.36 -1.83
CA GLN A 175 10.19 -1.50 -3.01
C GLN A 175 9.42 -0.21 -2.68
N LEU A 176 8.34 -0.31 -1.89
CA LEU A 176 7.59 0.87 -1.43
C LEU A 176 8.42 1.76 -0.52
N CYS A 177 9.22 1.18 0.37
CA CYS A 177 10.11 1.96 1.21
C CYS A 177 11.12 2.75 0.38
N ARG A 178 11.71 2.13 -0.63
CA ARG A 178 12.60 2.81 -1.58
C ARG A 178 11.87 3.94 -2.32
N LEU A 179 10.65 3.68 -2.79
CA LEU A 179 9.85 4.68 -3.49
C LEU A 179 9.53 5.86 -2.58
N LEU A 180 9.10 5.61 -1.34
CA LEU A 180 8.83 6.62 -0.31
C LEU A 180 10.05 7.47 -0.02
N GLN A 181 11.23 6.86 0.15
CA GLN A 181 12.48 7.58 0.34
C GLN A 181 12.82 8.47 -0.84
N SER A 182 12.60 8.00 -2.08
CA SER A 182 12.88 8.78 -3.29
C SER A 182 12.02 10.04 -3.44
N ILE A 183 10.93 10.14 -2.68
CA ILE A 183 10.03 11.32 -2.60
C ILE A 183 10.11 11.99 -1.22
N GLN A 184 11.17 11.72 -0.47
CA GLN A 184 11.45 12.33 0.84
C GLN A 184 10.32 12.13 1.86
N VAL A 185 9.70 10.96 1.87
CA VAL A 185 8.76 10.52 2.91
C VAL A 185 9.45 9.51 3.80
N PRO A 186 9.87 9.92 5.01
CA PRO A 186 10.60 9.04 5.91
C PRO A 186 9.71 7.92 6.44
N ILE A 187 10.28 6.73 6.54
CA ILE A 187 9.62 5.56 7.08
C ILE A 187 10.07 5.39 8.52
N GLN A 188 9.12 5.19 9.42
CA GLN A 188 9.44 4.94 10.81
C GLN A 188 9.89 3.50 11.04
N ASN A 189 9.17 2.54 10.45
CA ASN A 189 9.40 1.12 10.72
C ASN A 189 8.76 0.23 9.67
N ILE A 190 9.37 -0.92 9.40
CA ILE A 190 8.77 -2.02 8.65
C ILE A 190 8.69 -3.23 9.59
N ASN A 191 7.51 -3.83 9.69
CA ASN A 191 7.30 -5.10 10.35
C ASN A 191 6.98 -6.16 9.30
N TYR A 192 7.90 -7.06 9.06
CA TYR A 192 7.64 -8.22 8.19
C TYR A 192 6.90 -9.31 8.97
N GLY A 193 5.85 -9.88 8.36
CA GLY A 193 5.08 -10.94 8.98
C GLY A 193 4.41 -10.52 10.30
N HIS A 194 3.96 -9.27 10.42
CA HIS A 194 3.30 -8.79 11.63
C HIS A 194 1.94 -9.47 11.79
N PRO A 195 1.62 -10.04 12.97
CA PRO A 195 0.32 -10.65 13.20
C PRO A 195 -0.80 -9.61 13.08
N ASN A 196 -1.78 -9.87 12.24
CA ASN A 196 -2.95 -9.03 12.11
C ASN A 196 -3.96 -9.34 13.22
N LEU A 197 -3.88 -8.60 14.31
CA LEU A 197 -4.78 -8.73 15.47
C LEU A 197 -6.24 -8.34 15.17
N ARG A 198 -6.48 -7.75 14.00
CA ARG A 198 -7.82 -7.27 13.60
C ARG A 198 -8.59 -8.28 12.76
N ASP A 199 -7.97 -9.38 12.39
CA ASP A 199 -8.66 -10.44 11.67
C ASP A 199 -9.63 -11.14 12.63
N PRO A 200 -10.96 -11.07 12.40
CA PRO A 200 -11.95 -11.69 13.28
C PRO A 200 -11.83 -13.21 13.38
N LYS A 201 -11.15 -13.86 12.42
CA LYS A 201 -10.84 -15.29 12.47
C LYS A 201 -9.81 -15.64 13.54
N ASN A 202 -9.08 -14.66 14.06
CA ASN A 202 -8.03 -14.83 15.04
C ASN A 202 -8.51 -14.89 16.51
N ASN A 203 -9.78 -14.63 16.78
CA ASN A 203 -10.35 -14.64 18.15
C ASN A 203 -10.41 -16.02 18.81
N LYS A 204 -9.96 -17.09 18.17
CA LYS A 204 -10.06 -18.46 18.67
C LYS A 204 -8.75 -19.05 19.19
N GLY A 205 -7.78 -18.26 19.56
CA GLY A 205 -6.54 -18.74 20.20
C GLY A 205 -5.65 -19.63 19.33
N ASN A 206 -5.95 -19.77 18.05
CA ASN A 206 -5.14 -20.55 17.12
C ASN A 206 -3.90 -19.77 16.68
N ARG A 207 -2.74 -20.42 16.71
CA ARG A 207 -1.41 -19.88 16.35
C ARG A 207 -1.27 -19.49 14.87
N SER A 208 -2.28 -19.71 14.03
CA SER A 208 -2.31 -19.34 12.61
C SER A 208 -2.91 -17.96 12.39
N TRP A 209 -2.31 -16.93 12.96
CA TRP A 209 -2.71 -15.56 12.65
C TRP A 209 -2.31 -15.21 11.24
N ALA A 210 -3.24 -14.62 10.48
CA ALA A 210 -2.89 -14.04 9.18
C ALA A 210 -1.83 -12.96 9.44
N LYS A 211 -0.64 -13.19 8.92
CA LYS A 211 0.47 -12.27 9.04
C LYS A 211 0.43 -11.33 7.84
N GLU A 212 0.69 -10.05 8.06
CA GLU A 212 0.83 -9.06 7.00
C GLU A 212 2.16 -8.35 7.17
N HIS A 213 2.73 -7.86 6.09
CA HIS A 213 3.84 -6.92 6.19
C HIS A 213 3.25 -5.53 6.46
N GLN A 214 3.86 -4.77 7.34
CA GLN A 214 3.33 -3.48 7.75
C GLN A 214 4.41 -2.41 7.70
N ILE A 215 4.18 -1.38 6.87
CA ILE A 215 5.00 -0.17 6.82
C ILE A 215 4.34 0.88 7.71
N LYS A 216 5.11 1.52 8.57
CA LYS A 216 4.65 2.59 9.47
C LYS A 216 5.30 3.90 9.08
N ILE A 217 4.48 4.94 8.93
CA ILE A 217 4.89 6.29 8.58
C ILE A 217 4.20 7.25 9.55
N PHE A 218 4.87 8.28 10.02
CA PHE A 218 4.20 9.28 10.83
C PHE A 218 3.15 10.04 10.02
N ALA A 219 2.03 10.39 10.64
CA ALA A 219 0.89 10.98 9.95
C ALA A 219 1.27 12.27 9.21
N GLU A 220 2.08 13.12 9.83
CA GLU A 220 2.55 14.38 9.25
C GLU A 220 3.48 14.19 8.06
N ASP A 221 4.27 13.12 8.04
CA ASP A 221 5.13 12.79 6.91
C ASP A 221 4.32 12.29 5.73
N TYR A 222 3.28 11.49 6.01
CA TYR A 222 2.40 10.95 4.97
C TYR A 222 1.47 12.01 4.35
N LEU A 223 1.26 13.16 4.99
CA LEU A 223 0.53 14.29 4.40
C LEU A 223 1.07 14.74 3.04
N LYS A 224 2.37 14.54 2.78
CA LYS A 224 2.98 14.84 1.47
C LYS A 224 2.38 14.03 0.33
N ILE A 225 1.83 12.86 0.64
CA ILE A 225 1.15 11.94 -0.29
C ILE A 225 -0.36 12.11 -0.13
N GLY A 226 -0.86 11.94 1.10
CA GLY A 226 -2.27 11.94 1.44
C GLY A 226 -3.03 10.74 0.92
N PHE A 227 -4.33 10.73 1.18
CA PHE A 227 -5.30 9.79 0.63
C PHE A 227 -6.21 10.51 -0.37
N TYR A 228 -6.67 9.82 -1.39
CA TYR A 228 -7.71 10.33 -2.27
C TYR A 228 -9.10 10.12 -1.62
N ILE A 229 -9.26 9.06 -0.85
CA ILE A 229 -10.48 8.73 -0.11
C ILE A 229 -10.68 9.74 1.03
N SER A 230 -11.78 10.51 0.97
CA SER A 230 -12.03 11.71 1.80
C SER A 230 -12.00 11.44 3.31
N HIS A 231 -12.65 10.38 3.80
CA HIS A 231 -12.68 10.09 5.23
C HIS A 231 -11.29 9.70 5.79
N LYS A 232 -10.45 9.05 4.98
CA LYS A 232 -9.06 8.77 5.36
C LYS A 232 -8.22 10.04 5.36
N GLN A 233 -8.41 10.90 4.35
CA GLN A 233 -7.70 12.17 4.25
C GLN A 233 -8.04 13.09 5.42
N GLN A 234 -9.31 13.18 5.81
CA GLN A 234 -9.72 13.96 6.97
C GLN A 234 -9.04 13.46 8.24
N ALA A 235 -9.11 12.16 8.53
CA ALA A 235 -8.47 11.57 9.69
C ALA A 235 -6.94 11.75 9.68
N LEU A 236 -6.31 11.65 8.52
CA LEU A 236 -4.89 11.92 8.36
C LEU A 236 -4.56 13.37 8.75
N THR A 237 -5.34 14.32 8.27
CA THR A 237 -5.12 15.75 8.53
C THR A 237 -5.26 16.06 10.03
N GLU A 238 -6.29 15.54 10.68
CA GLU A 238 -6.52 15.71 12.11
C GLU A 238 -5.35 15.15 12.95
N LEU A 239 -4.96 13.91 12.68
CA LEU A 239 -3.89 13.23 13.44
C LEU A 239 -2.50 13.82 13.15
N ALA A 240 -2.26 14.29 11.93
CA ALA A 240 -1.03 14.97 11.59
C ALA A 240 -0.90 16.33 12.27
N ASN A 241 -2.00 17.09 12.38
CA ASN A 241 -2.04 18.36 13.11
C ASN A 241 -1.81 18.14 14.61
N THR A 242 -2.39 17.09 15.18
CA THR A 242 -2.12 16.69 16.56
C THR A 242 -0.65 16.37 16.77
N ASN A 243 -0.02 15.63 15.85
CA ASN A 243 1.41 15.38 15.92
C ASN A 243 2.21 16.69 15.90
N LYS A 244 1.91 17.60 14.96
CA LYS A 244 2.60 18.89 14.82
C LYS A 244 2.47 19.78 16.05
N SER A 245 1.35 19.75 16.76
CA SER A 245 1.20 20.51 17.99
C SER A 245 1.96 19.93 19.20
N ASN A 246 2.21 18.62 19.18
CA ASN A 246 2.79 17.90 20.30
C ASN A 246 4.31 17.66 20.18
N PHE A 247 4.89 17.87 18.98
CA PHE A 247 6.30 17.57 18.72
C PHE A 247 7.01 18.74 18.06
N ASP A 248 8.25 18.99 18.50
CA ASP A 248 9.12 19.98 17.86
C ASP A 248 9.71 19.42 16.57
N TYR A 249 9.38 20.08 15.46
CA TYR A 249 9.86 19.74 14.11
C TYR A 249 11.10 20.51 13.68
N SER A 250 11.62 21.41 14.51
CA SER A 250 12.88 22.11 14.27
C SER A 250 14.08 21.16 14.27
N ILE A 251 13.94 19.99 14.88
CA ILE A 251 14.93 18.92 14.80
C ILE A 251 14.78 18.23 13.45
N PRO A 252 15.77 18.28 12.56
CA PRO A 252 15.70 17.64 11.26
C PRO A 252 15.35 16.16 11.45
N LEU A 253 14.24 15.74 10.87
CA LEU A 253 13.99 14.31 10.67
C LEU A 253 15.17 13.82 9.85
N CYS A 254 15.89 12.85 10.37
CA CYS A 254 17.12 12.35 9.78
C CYS A 254 17.05 12.25 8.26
N ASP A 255 18.15 12.54 7.64
CA ASP A 255 18.50 12.58 6.22
C ASP A 255 18.26 11.30 5.40
N GLY A 256 17.28 10.48 5.74
CA GLY A 256 16.99 9.22 5.03
C GLY A 256 18.07 8.14 5.18
N THR A 257 19.24 8.50 5.65
CA THR A 257 20.34 7.58 5.95
C THR A 257 20.28 7.05 7.37
N SER A 258 19.40 7.62 8.20
CA SER A 258 19.40 7.30 9.60
C SER A 258 18.73 5.95 9.90
N ASN A 259 19.36 5.26 10.81
CA ASN A 259 19.00 4.03 11.53
C ASN A 259 17.56 3.96 12.10
N ARG A 260 16.62 4.80 11.68
CA ARG A 260 15.24 4.81 12.15
C ARG A 260 14.33 3.83 11.43
N VAL A 261 14.75 3.29 10.30
CA VAL A 261 14.07 2.14 9.69
C VAL A 261 14.51 0.88 10.43
N ARG A 262 13.94 0.68 11.59
CA ARG A 262 14.10 -0.60 12.29
C ARG A 262 13.12 -1.59 11.68
N THR A 263 13.62 -2.59 10.97
CA THR A 263 12.89 -3.84 10.86
C THR A 263 12.88 -4.46 12.24
N LYS A 264 11.72 -4.75 12.80
CA LYS A 264 11.71 -5.79 13.84
C LYS A 264 12.23 -7.05 13.16
N PRO A 265 13.10 -7.83 13.84
CA PRO A 265 13.59 -9.06 13.25
C PRO A 265 12.39 -9.83 12.72
N ALA A 266 12.33 -9.99 11.43
CA ALA A 266 11.42 -10.94 10.84
C ALA A 266 11.95 -12.28 11.30
N HIS A 267 11.17 -12.99 12.12
CA HIS A 267 11.29 -14.43 12.24
C HIS A 267 10.34 -14.98 11.17
N PRO A 268 10.80 -15.18 9.93
CA PRO A 268 9.99 -15.83 8.94
C PRO A 268 9.65 -17.19 9.51
N ASP A 269 8.38 -17.54 9.47
CA ASP A 269 8.00 -18.92 9.74
C ASP A 269 8.68 -19.78 8.67
N GLU A 270 9.70 -20.54 9.07
CA GLU A 270 10.48 -21.38 8.15
C GLU A 270 9.59 -22.37 7.39
N ASN A 271 8.41 -22.64 7.91
CA ASN A 271 7.39 -23.50 7.31
C ASN A 271 6.42 -22.75 6.38
N ASP A 272 6.54 -21.41 6.25
CA ASP A 272 5.69 -20.66 5.33
C ASP A 272 6.08 -21.02 3.86
N PRO A 273 5.20 -21.68 3.10
CA PRO A 273 5.50 -22.07 1.72
C PRO A 273 5.74 -20.88 0.80
N ASN A 274 5.28 -19.68 1.18
CA ASN A 274 5.44 -18.45 0.41
C ASN A 274 6.69 -17.67 0.82
N LEU A 275 7.45 -18.13 1.82
CA LEU A 275 8.67 -17.48 2.23
C LEU A 275 9.75 -17.71 1.16
N PRO A 276 10.32 -16.63 0.57
CA PRO A 276 11.45 -16.76 -0.34
C PRO A 276 12.59 -17.55 0.28
N THR A 277 13.16 -18.48 -0.48
CA THR A 277 14.24 -19.35 0.00
C THR A 277 15.41 -18.55 0.55
N GLU A 278 15.68 -17.40 -0.05
CA GLU A 278 16.75 -16.47 0.31
C GLU A 278 16.58 -15.90 1.72
N LEU A 279 15.35 -15.87 2.24
CA LEU A 279 15.03 -15.32 3.57
C LEU A 279 14.96 -16.39 4.66
N ARG A 280 14.98 -17.67 4.31
CA ARG A 280 14.85 -18.77 5.28
C ARG A 280 16.05 -18.82 6.22
N GLY A 281 15.77 -18.95 7.50
CA GLY A 281 16.80 -19.04 8.54
C GLY A 281 17.61 -17.78 8.77
N LYS A 282 17.20 -16.63 8.20
CA LYS A 282 17.92 -15.37 8.32
C LYS A 282 17.21 -14.39 9.26
N HIS A 283 18.03 -13.61 9.97
CA HIS A 283 17.59 -12.45 10.74
C HIS A 283 18.00 -11.17 10.00
N PHE A 284 17.13 -10.18 10.01
CA PHE A 284 17.37 -8.91 9.34
C PHE A 284 17.13 -7.76 10.30
N ASP A 285 18.08 -6.87 10.44
CA ASP A 285 17.99 -5.66 11.24
C ASP A 285 17.45 -4.47 10.43
N THR A 286 17.62 -4.50 9.12
CA THR A 286 17.22 -3.41 8.22
C THR A 286 16.48 -3.94 7.00
N TYR A 287 15.60 -3.10 6.40
CA TYR A 287 14.94 -3.43 5.15
C TYR A 287 15.95 -3.55 3.99
N LYS A 288 17.09 -2.85 4.06
CA LYS A 288 18.16 -2.92 3.06
C LYS A 288 18.72 -4.34 2.95
N GLU A 289 18.90 -5.01 4.07
CA GLU A 289 19.35 -6.41 4.10
C GLU A 289 18.34 -7.33 3.42
N ILE A 290 17.04 -7.14 3.70
CA ILE A 290 15.99 -7.93 3.04
C ILE A 290 15.96 -7.63 1.55
N CYS A 291 16.05 -6.37 1.15
CA CYS A 291 16.13 -5.97 -0.25
C CYS A 291 17.30 -6.65 -0.97
N ASN A 292 18.47 -6.64 -0.34
CA ASN A 292 19.67 -7.28 -0.89
C ASN A 292 19.48 -8.79 -1.05
N CYS A 293 18.89 -9.45 -0.05
CA CYS A 293 18.63 -10.88 -0.11
C CYS A 293 17.60 -11.27 -1.16
N LEU A 294 16.59 -10.42 -1.39
CA LEU A 294 15.55 -10.66 -2.38
C LEU A 294 15.94 -10.20 -3.78
N ASN A 295 17.19 -9.73 -3.99
CA ASN A 295 17.56 -9.04 -5.23
C ASN A 295 16.51 -8.04 -5.68
N CYS A 296 15.81 -7.46 -4.69
CA CYS A 296 14.88 -6.39 -4.98
C CYS A 296 15.69 -5.30 -5.65
N TYR A 297 15.25 -4.93 -6.83
CA TYR A 297 15.84 -3.96 -7.72
C TYR A 297 16.31 -2.72 -6.95
N MET A 298 17.49 -2.82 -6.37
CA MET A 298 18.25 -1.68 -5.90
C MET A 298 19.32 -1.47 -6.95
N ARG A 299 19.08 -0.57 -7.89
CA ARG A 299 20.21 0.02 -8.56
C ARG A 299 21.14 0.52 -7.45
N ALA A 300 22.36 0.03 -7.50
CA ALA A 300 23.43 0.59 -6.70
C ALA A 300 23.35 2.11 -6.77
N ASP A 301 23.53 2.73 -5.62
CA ASP A 301 23.62 4.15 -5.47
C ASP A 301 24.41 4.78 -6.62
N VAL A 302 23.75 5.60 -7.44
CA VAL A 302 24.37 6.57 -8.31
C VAL A 302 24.09 7.92 -7.69
#